data_6a66e29c267ecd9ffd6960031bc7ba9a
#
_entry.id   6a66e29c267ecd9ffd6960031bc7ba9a
#
_cell.length_a   1.000
_cell.length_b   1.000
_cell.length_c   1.000
_cell.angle_alpha   90.00
_cell.angle_beta   90.00
_cell.angle_gamma   90.00
#
_symmetry.space_group_name_H-M   'P 1'
#
loop_
_entity.id
_entity.type
_entity.pdbx_description
1 polymer ?
#
loop_
_entity_poly.entity_id
_entity_poly.type
_entity_poly.pdbx_seq_one_letter_code
_entity_poly.pdbx_strand_id
1 'polypeptide(L)'
;MKIAIIDATGHAGSLILKEALDRHLDVTAIVRNPKKLTVAVPFIEKDLYDLTTEDLVPFDVVIDAFNAPAGKEDMHQTSLAHLSEILTNTSTRLLVVGGASSLFIDPEKTTRMIDQVPEDAPFYPTAFHMSQALVHLKDTKGLRWTYISPAAFFNPTGERTGKYQLDDDFLHKNAQGESVVNMADYAIALIDEVLADKHENEHVSVVSQ
;
A
#
# COMPACT_ATOMS: atom_id res chain seq x y z
N MET A 1 7.83 -4.21 17.99
CA MET A 1 7.54 -4.34 16.54
C MET A 1 8.34 -3.28 15.83
N LYS A 2 9.18 -3.69 14.88
CA LYS A 2 10.00 -2.82 14.04
C LYS A 2 9.38 -2.74 12.65
N ILE A 3 9.20 -1.52 12.14
CA ILE A 3 8.52 -1.26 10.87
C ILE A 3 9.47 -0.54 9.93
N ALA A 4 9.55 -1.00 8.67
CA ALA A 4 10.19 -0.26 7.59
C ALA A 4 9.12 0.31 6.65
N ILE A 5 9.30 1.55 6.17
CA ILE A 5 8.40 2.18 5.20
C ILE A 5 9.19 2.56 3.96
N ILE A 6 8.91 1.90 2.84
CA ILE A 6 9.50 2.17 1.52
C ILE A 6 8.76 3.35 0.90
N ASP A 7 9.52 4.24 0.25
CA ASP A 7 9.04 5.54 -0.28
C ASP A 7 8.36 6.44 0.77
N ALA A 8 8.94 6.45 1.98
CA ALA A 8 8.44 7.21 3.11
C ALA A 8 8.38 8.75 2.88
N THR A 9 8.88 9.25 1.75
CA THR A 9 8.79 10.66 1.32
C THR A 9 7.73 10.91 0.25
N GLY A 10 7.05 9.86 -0.22
CA GLY A 10 5.90 9.95 -1.13
C GLY A 10 4.63 10.47 -0.44
N HIS A 11 3.56 10.71 -1.21
CA HIS A 11 2.31 11.25 -0.64
C HIS A 11 1.73 10.33 0.44
N ALA A 12 1.47 9.07 0.11
CA ALA A 12 0.94 8.11 1.07
C ALA A 12 1.99 7.73 2.14
N GLY A 13 3.23 7.45 1.71
CA GLY A 13 4.31 7.05 2.60
C GLY A 13 4.61 8.05 3.71
N SER A 14 4.57 9.36 3.42
CA SER A 14 4.81 10.41 4.42
C SER A 14 3.70 10.50 5.47
N LEU A 15 2.45 10.26 5.09
CA LEU A 15 1.32 10.20 6.02
C LEU A 15 1.34 8.94 6.87
N ILE A 16 1.71 7.80 6.29
CA ILE A 16 1.91 6.54 7.01
C ILE A 16 3.05 6.68 8.02
N LEU A 17 4.18 7.28 7.59
CA LEU A 17 5.31 7.56 8.49
C LEU A 17 4.88 8.45 9.65
N LYS A 18 4.15 9.54 9.36
CA LYS A 18 3.65 10.45 10.39
C LYS A 18 2.73 9.72 11.38
N GLU A 19 1.77 8.95 10.90
CA GLU A 19 0.84 8.21 11.75
C GLU A 19 1.56 7.19 12.65
N ALA A 20 2.56 6.48 12.11
CA ALA A 20 3.37 5.54 12.88
C ALA A 20 4.19 6.24 13.99
N LEU A 21 4.78 7.39 13.68
CA LEU A 21 5.54 8.20 14.65
C LEU A 21 4.63 8.80 15.74
N ASP A 22 3.44 9.30 15.37
CA ASP A 22 2.45 9.84 16.31
C ASP A 22 2.00 8.76 17.32
N ARG A 23 2.05 7.49 16.93
CA ARG A 23 1.78 6.33 17.80
C ARG A 23 3.02 5.77 18.51
N HIS A 24 4.15 6.44 18.41
CA HIS A 24 5.42 6.05 19.05
C HIS A 24 5.92 4.66 18.62
N LEU A 25 5.67 4.25 17.37
CA LEU A 25 6.16 2.99 16.83
C LEU A 25 7.65 3.08 16.43
N ASP A 26 8.34 1.95 16.48
CA ASP A 26 9.74 1.83 16.06
C ASP A 26 9.79 1.74 14.52
N VAL A 27 10.07 2.87 13.88
CA VAL A 27 9.97 3.02 12.42
C VAL A 27 11.29 3.43 11.81
N THR A 28 11.62 2.84 10.67
CA THR A 28 12.74 3.21 9.81
C THR A 28 12.20 3.58 8.42
N ALA A 29 12.59 4.74 7.90
CA ALA A 29 12.25 5.15 6.54
C ALA A 29 13.23 4.55 5.53
N ILE A 30 12.75 3.99 4.42
CA ILE A 30 13.57 3.56 3.28
C ILE A 30 13.32 4.54 2.15
N VAL A 31 14.36 5.30 1.78
CA VAL A 31 14.25 6.43 0.86
C VAL A 31 15.48 6.56 -0.03
N ARG A 32 15.31 7.04 -1.25
CA ARG A 32 16.41 7.35 -2.18
C ARG A 32 17.12 8.66 -1.85
N ASN A 33 16.44 9.57 -1.17
CA ASN A 33 17.00 10.88 -0.79
C ASN A 33 16.48 11.28 0.61
N PRO A 34 17.27 11.04 1.66
CA PRO A 34 16.86 11.33 3.04
C PRO A 34 16.70 12.83 3.32
N LYS A 35 17.25 13.73 2.47
CA LYS A 35 17.04 15.18 2.61
C LYS A 35 15.58 15.60 2.39
N LYS A 36 14.74 14.73 1.82
CA LYS A 36 13.31 14.98 1.68
C LYS A 36 12.49 14.58 2.91
N LEU A 37 13.09 13.92 3.89
CA LEU A 37 12.42 13.63 5.15
C LEU A 37 12.15 14.93 5.90
N THR A 38 10.91 15.14 6.30
CA THR A 38 10.44 16.32 7.04
C THR A 38 10.47 16.13 8.55
N VAL A 39 10.79 14.93 9.00
CA VAL A 39 10.87 14.53 10.40
C VAL A 39 12.17 13.76 10.66
N ALA A 40 12.66 13.84 11.90
CA ALA A 40 13.83 13.07 12.31
C ALA A 40 13.40 11.61 12.57
N VAL A 41 13.93 10.68 11.79
CA VAL A 41 13.64 9.26 11.88
C VAL A 41 14.85 8.47 11.40
N PRO A 42 15.16 7.28 11.93
CA PRO A 42 16.13 6.38 11.33
C PRO A 42 15.81 6.12 9.86
N PHE A 43 16.82 6.01 9.00
CA PHE A 43 16.59 5.74 7.58
C PHE A 43 17.63 4.81 6.97
N ILE A 44 17.24 4.15 5.90
CA ILE A 44 18.09 3.42 4.96
C ILE A 44 18.04 4.20 3.64
N GLU A 45 19.20 4.67 3.15
CA GLU A 45 19.30 5.34 1.86
C GLU A 45 19.63 4.33 0.77
N LYS A 46 18.56 3.81 0.13
CA LYS A 46 18.63 2.85 -0.99
C LYS A 46 17.49 3.07 -1.97
N ASP A 47 17.71 2.70 -3.23
CA ASP A 47 16.62 2.44 -4.17
C ASP A 47 15.93 1.13 -3.80
N LEU A 48 14.62 1.02 -4.10
CA LEU A 48 13.83 -0.18 -3.82
C LEU A 48 14.47 -1.43 -4.45
N TYR A 49 14.98 -1.30 -5.67
CA TYR A 49 15.58 -2.43 -6.39
C TYR A 49 16.97 -2.84 -5.87
N ASP A 50 17.61 -2.00 -5.04
CA ASP A 50 18.89 -2.31 -4.38
C ASP A 50 18.69 -2.97 -3.00
N LEU A 51 17.44 -3.09 -2.53
CA LEU A 51 17.12 -3.75 -1.27
C LEU A 51 17.39 -5.25 -1.38
N THR A 52 17.89 -5.81 -0.29
CA THR A 52 18.16 -7.24 -0.16
C THR A 52 17.37 -7.83 1.00
N THR A 53 17.33 -9.14 1.08
CA THR A 53 16.75 -9.87 2.22
C THR A 53 17.35 -9.40 3.55
N GLU A 54 18.68 -9.22 3.61
CA GLU A 54 19.39 -8.79 4.82
C GLU A 54 19.01 -7.38 5.27
N ASP A 55 18.63 -6.50 4.34
CA ASP A 55 18.15 -5.16 4.68
C ASP A 55 16.78 -5.21 5.37
N LEU A 56 15.92 -6.17 5.02
CA LEU A 56 14.52 -6.20 5.41
C LEU A 56 14.16 -7.19 6.53
N VAL A 57 14.89 -8.30 6.68
CA VAL A 57 14.60 -9.28 7.76
C VAL A 57 14.74 -8.75 9.19
N PRO A 58 15.45 -7.63 9.48
CA PRO A 58 15.44 -7.06 10.82
C PRO A 58 14.10 -6.43 11.23
N PHE A 59 13.15 -6.27 10.29
CA PHE A 59 11.83 -5.68 10.51
C PHE A 59 10.75 -6.76 10.64
N ASP A 60 9.81 -6.53 11.55
CA ASP A 60 8.61 -7.37 11.67
C ASP A 60 7.66 -7.13 10.51
N VAL A 61 7.59 -5.85 10.05
CA VAL A 61 6.70 -5.40 8.98
C VAL A 61 7.46 -4.46 8.03
N VAL A 62 7.27 -4.68 6.74
CA VAL A 62 7.68 -3.77 5.66
C VAL A 62 6.41 -3.22 4.99
N ILE A 63 6.30 -1.90 4.91
CA ILE A 63 5.22 -1.22 4.21
C ILE A 63 5.75 -0.71 2.87
N ASP A 64 5.19 -1.21 1.79
CA ASP A 64 5.46 -0.75 0.43
C ASP A 64 4.48 0.37 0.05
N ALA A 65 4.95 1.61 0.11
CA ALA A 65 4.20 2.79 -0.34
C ALA A 65 4.75 3.34 -1.67
N PHE A 66 5.48 2.51 -2.44
CA PHE A 66 6.05 2.89 -3.71
C PHE A 66 4.97 3.29 -4.72
N ASN A 67 5.23 4.37 -5.44
CA ASN A 67 4.43 4.78 -6.59
C ASN A 67 5.32 4.97 -7.81
N ALA A 68 4.98 4.28 -8.90
CA ALA A 68 5.74 4.35 -10.14
C ALA A 68 5.63 5.76 -10.77
N PRO A 69 6.72 6.33 -11.28
CA PRO A 69 6.65 7.58 -12.01
C PRO A 69 5.91 7.40 -13.35
N ALA A 70 5.26 8.48 -13.81
CA ALA A 70 4.57 8.48 -15.10
C ALA A 70 5.47 8.02 -16.26
N GLY A 71 4.96 7.15 -17.11
CA GLY A 71 5.68 6.50 -18.21
C GLY A 71 6.54 5.30 -17.80
N LYS A 72 6.44 4.86 -16.53
CA LYS A 72 7.12 3.68 -15.98
C LYS A 72 6.18 2.88 -15.07
N GLU A 73 4.91 2.82 -15.43
CA GLU A 73 3.87 2.21 -14.60
C GLU A 73 4.07 0.71 -14.41
N ASP A 74 4.80 0.05 -15.32
CA ASP A 74 5.24 -1.34 -15.22
C ASP A 74 6.11 -1.59 -13.96
N MET A 75 6.72 -0.55 -13.40
CA MET A 75 7.44 -0.65 -12.13
C MET A 75 6.55 -1.07 -10.96
N HIS A 76 5.24 -0.87 -11.01
CA HIS A 76 4.34 -1.43 -9.98
C HIS A 76 4.41 -2.95 -9.91
N GLN A 77 4.55 -3.62 -11.05
CA GLN A 77 4.70 -5.08 -11.08
C GLN A 77 6.11 -5.51 -10.67
N THR A 78 7.13 -4.88 -11.28
CA THR A 78 8.51 -5.32 -11.06
C THR A 78 9.03 -5.00 -9.66
N SER A 79 8.61 -3.88 -9.06
CA SER A 79 8.97 -3.54 -7.68
C SER A 79 8.34 -4.51 -6.67
N LEU A 80 7.05 -4.80 -6.81
CA LEU A 80 6.37 -5.74 -5.92
C LEU A 80 6.89 -7.17 -6.11
N ALA A 81 7.23 -7.58 -7.33
CA ALA A 81 7.87 -8.87 -7.59
C ALA A 81 9.23 -8.97 -6.90
N HIS A 82 10.06 -7.93 -6.98
CA HIS A 82 11.35 -7.88 -6.26
C HIS A 82 11.17 -7.99 -4.75
N LEU A 83 10.28 -7.19 -4.14
CA LEU A 83 10.01 -7.27 -2.70
C LEU A 83 9.46 -8.65 -2.29
N SER A 84 8.61 -9.24 -3.11
CA SER A 84 8.08 -10.58 -2.88
C SER A 84 9.18 -11.63 -2.89
N GLU A 85 10.11 -11.55 -3.84
CA GLU A 85 11.24 -12.47 -3.96
C GLU A 85 12.14 -12.41 -2.71
N ILE A 86 12.58 -11.21 -2.31
CA ILE A 86 13.53 -11.04 -1.20
C ILE A 86 12.91 -11.26 0.19
N LEU A 87 11.57 -11.24 0.32
CA LEU A 87 10.85 -11.51 1.57
C LEU A 87 10.27 -12.92 1.65
N THR A 88 10.25 -13.68 0.56
CA THR A 88 9.76 -15.07 0.55
C THR A 88 10.56 -15.93 1.53
N ASN A 89 9.85 -16.77 2.31
CA ASN A 89 10.37 -17.63 3.37
C ASN A 89 11.07 -16.89 4.53
N THR A 90 10.75 -15.60 4.71
CA THR A 90 11.11 -14.84 5.92
C THR A 90 9.91 -14.71 6.85
N SER A 91 10.12 -14.23 8.08
CA SER A 91 9.05 -13.90 9.03
C SER A 91 8.47 -12.50 8.84
N THR A 92 9.12 -11.67 8.01
CA THR A 92 8.72 -10.28 7.75
C THR A 92 7.43 -10.25 6.95
N ARG A 93 6.44 -9.48 7.42
CA ARG A 93 5.17 -9.27 6.71
C ARG A 93 5.26 -8.06 5.78
N LEU A 94 4.80 -8.20 4.55
CA LEU A 94 4.72 -7.14 3.55
C LEU A 94 3.29 -6.56 3.51
N LEU A 95 3.14 -5.28 3.85
CA LEU A 95 1.91 -4.53 3.59
C LEU A 95 2.09 -3.65 2.36
N VAL A 96 1.17 -3.74 1.42
CA VAL A 96 1.24 -3.01 0.14
C VAL A 96 0.15 -1.96 0.07
N VAL A 97 0.54 -0.71 -0.20
CA VAL A 97 -0.41 0.34 -0.58
C VAL A 97 -0.91 0.04 -1.99
N GLY A 98 -2.12 -0.47 -2.07
CA GLY A 98 -2.73 -0.95 -3.30
C GLY A 98 -3.45 0.12 -4.11
N GLY A 99 -4.13 -0.32 -5.16
CA GLY A 99 -4.98 0.49 -6.02
C GLY A 99 -6.42 0.00 -6.04
N ALA A 100 -7.39 0.93 -6.14
CA ALA A 100 -8.82 0.64 -6.18
C ALA A 100 -9.23 -0.24 -7.38
N SER A 101 -8.47 -0.17 -8.48
CA SER A 101 -8.72 -0.93 -9.72
C SER A 101 -8.76 -2.44 -9.54
N SER A 102 -8.16 -2.95 -8.47
CA SER A 102 -8.12 -4.38 -8.14
C SER A 102 -9.38 -4.89 -7.43
N LEU A 103 -10.22 -3.97 -6.92
CA LEU A 103 -11.41 -4.30 -6.13
C LEU A 103 -12.54 -4.83 -7.00
N PHE A 104 -13.30 -5.79 -6.47
CA PHE A 104 -14.51 -6.31 -7.10
C PHE A 104 -15.67 -5.30 -6.99
N ILE A 105 -16.50 -5.26 -8.03
CA ILE A 105 -17.66 -4.36 -8.11
C ILE A 105 -18.99 -5.10 -8.22
N ASP A 106 -18.94 -6.44 -8.23
CA ASP A 106 -20.10 -7.31 -8.24
C ASP A 106 -19.98 -8.40 -7.16
N PRO A 107 -21.10 -8.83 -6.55
CA PRO A 107 -21.11 -9.82 -5.46
C PRO A 107 -20.54 -11.19 -5.86
N GLU A 108 -20.61 -11.54 -7.13
CA GLU A 108 -20.13 -12.80 -7.69
C GLU A 108 -18.61 -12.84 -7.87
N LYS A 109 -17.92 -11.71 -7.63
CA LYS A 109 -16.46 -11.54 -7.81
C LYS A 109 -15.99 -11.87 -9.23
N THR A 110 -16.78 -11.50 -10.22
CA THR A 110 -16.48 -11.74 -11.64
C THR A 110 -15.88 -10.54 -12.33
N THR A 111 -16.18 -9.33 -11.84
CA THR A 111 -15.80 -8.05 -12.43
C THR A 111 -15.02 -7.20 -11.44
N ARG A 112 -13.86 -6.74 -11.84
CA ARG A 112 -13.09 -5.77 -11.07
C ARG A 112 -13.29 -4.35 -11.60
N MET A 113 -12.98 -3.36 -10.81
CA MET A 113 -13.08 -1.96 -11.23
C MET A 113 -12.26 -1.69 -12.51
N ILE A 114 -11.08 -2.33 -12.67
CA ILE A 114 -10.25 -2.17 -13.87
C ILE A 114 -10.97 -2.56 -15.15
N ASP A 115 -11.85 -3.55 -15.12
CA ASP A 115 -12.58 -4.05 -16.28
C ASP A 115 -13.56 -3.02 -16.85
N GLN A 116 -13.86 -1.94 -16.08
CA GLN A 116 -14.71 -0.83 -16.48
C GLN A 116 -13.94 0.46 -16.77
N VAL A 117 -12.62 0.45 -16.61
CA VAL A 117 -11.78 1.63 -16.91
C VAL A 117 -11.42 1.62 -18.40
N PRO A 118 -11.72 2.68 -19.14
CA PRO A 118 -11.30 2.79 -20.54
C PRO A 118 -9.78 2.76 -20.67
N GLU A 119 -9.26 2.02 -21.66
CA GLU A 119 -7.81 1.87 -21.86
C GLU A 119 -7.12 3.20 -22.22
N ASP A 120 -7.86 4.18 -22.76
CA ASP A 120 -7.38 5.52 -23.07
C ASP A 120 -7.43 6.50 -21.88
N ALA A 121 -7.94 6.06 -20.72
CA ALA A 121 -7.94 6.88 -19.53
C ALA A 121 -6.50 7.16 -19.04
N PRO A 122 -6.14 8.41 -18.70
CA PRO A 122 -4.76 8.77 -18.33
C PRO A 122 -4.18 7.95 -17.17
N PHE A 123 -5.02 7.44 -16.29
CA PHE A 123 -4.62 6.63 -15.13
C PHE A 123 -4.68 5.11 -15.39
N TYR A 124 -5.17 4.68 -16.59
CA TYR A 124 -5.31 3.25 -16.91
C TYR A 124 -4.00 2.48 -16.78
N PRO A 125 -2.83 2.96 -17.27
CA PRO A 125 -1.59 2.22 -17.12
C PRO A 125 -1.24 1.92 -15.66
N THR A 126 -1.37 2.90 -14.77
CA THR A 126 -1.16 2.70 -13.31
C THR A 126 -2.16 1.68 -12.76
N ALA A 127 -3.45 1.87 -13.05
CA ALA A 127 -4.52 0.99 -12.59
C ALA A 127 -4.30 -0.46 -13.05
N PHE A 128 -3.94 -0.65 -14.31
CA PHE A 128 -3.65 -1.96 -14.90
C PHE A 128 -2.46 -2.63 -14.22
N HIS A 129 -1.30 -1.94 -14.14
CA HIS A 129 -0.09 -2.53 -13.60
C HIS A 129 -0.21 -2.83 -12.09
N MET A 130 -0.89 -2.01 -11.30
CA MET A 130 -1.20 -2.31 -9.90
C MET A 130 -2.12 -3.53 -9.76
N SER A 131 -3.12 -3.66 -10.64
CA SER A 131 -4.01 -4.83 -10.65
C SER A 131 -3.27 -6.12 -10.99
N GLN A 132 -2.36 -6.08 -11.97
CA GLN A 132 -1.51 -7.22 -12.34
C GLN A 132 -0.51 -7.57 -11.22
N ALA A 133 0.05 -6.57 -10.55
CA ALA A 133 0.95 -6.78 -9.41
C ALA A 133 0.27 -7.59 -8.29
N LEU A 134 -1.01 -7.29 -7.98
CA LEU A 134 -1.80 -8.06 -7.00
C LEU A 134 -2.02 -9.50 -7.47
N VAL A 135 -2.27 -9.75 -8.77
CA VAL A 135 -2.43 -11.12 -9.28
C VAL A 135 -1.17 -11.93 -9.01
N HIS A 136 0.01 -11.39 -9.32
CA HIS A 136 1.28 -12.05 -9.04
C HIS A 136 1.53 -12.26 -7.55
N LEU A 137 1.18 -11.27 -6.71
CA LEU A 137 1.32 -11.37 -5.26
C LEU A 137 0.49 -12.53 -4.70
N LYS A 138 -0.75 -12.70 -5.15
CA LYS A 138 -1.65 -13.80 -4.72
C LYS A 138 -1.10 -15.18 -5.06
N ASP A 139 -0.30 -15.30 -6.12
CA ASP A 139 0.31 -16.56 -6.54
C ASP A 139 1.63 -16.86 -5.81
N THR A 140 2.21 -15.88 -5.10
CA THR A 140 3.47 -16.02 -4.38
C THR A 140 3.30 -16.90 -3.14
N LYS A 141 4.09 -17.97 -3.02
CA LYS A 141 4.08 -18.86 -1.86
C LYS A 141 5.18 -18.49 -0.86
N GLY A 142 4.92 -18.73 0.42
CA GLY A 142 5.93 -18.50 1.47
C GLY A 142 6.16 -17.03 1.82
N LEU A 143 5.31 -16.11 1.35
CA LEU A 143 5.30 -14.71 1.70
C LEU A 143 4.11 -14.41 2.60
N ARG A 144 4.33 -13.65 3.68
CA ARG A 144 3.27 -13.07 4.50
C ARG A 144 2.95 -11.68 3.96
N TRP A 145 1.73 -11.45 3.51
CA TRP A 145 1.38 -10.17 2.89
C TRP A 145 -0.03 -9.71 3.23
N THR A 146 -0.27 -8.40 3.07
CA THR A 146 -1.60 -7.78 3.01
C THR A 146 -1.58 -6.70 1.94
N TYR A 147 -2.55 -6.73 1.04
CA TYR A 147 -2.71 -5.71 0.00
C TYR A 147 -3.91 -4.85 0.36
N ILE A 148 -3.67 -3.55 0.62
CA ILE A 148 -4.70 -2.63 1.11
C ILE A 148 -5.04 -1.64 0.00
N SER A 149 -6.18 -1.81 -0.64
CA SER A 149 -6.69 -0.92 -1.68
C SER A 149 -7.40 0.29 -1.06
N PRO A 150 -7.14 1.51 -1.53
CA PRO A 150 -7.99 2.65 -1.20
C PRO A 150 -9.34 2.55 -1.92
N ALA A 151 -10.28 3.42 -1.56
CA ALA A 151 -11.49 3.69 -2.33
C ALA A 151 -11.18 4.24 -3.73
N ALA A 152 -12.17 4.31 -4.62
CA ALA A 152 -12.01 4.78 -6.00
C ALA A 152 -11.38 6.18 -6.10
N PHE A 153 -11.70 7.06 -5.17
CA PHE A 153 -11.03 8.36 -5.03
C PHE A 153 -10.14 8.37 -3.78
N PHE A 154 -8.84 8.24 -4.01
CA PHE A 154 -7.80 8.34 -2.98
C PHE A 154 -7.40 9.81 -2.81
N ASN A 155 -8.07 10.51 -1.89
CA ASN A 155 -7.99 11.96 -1.75
C ASN A 155 -6.69 12.40 -1.04
N PRO A 156 -5.75 13.05 -1.75
CA PRO A 156 -4.46 13.43 -1.16
C PRO A 156 -4.54 14.66 -0.25
N THR A 157 -5.60 15.47 -0.38
CA THR A 157 -5.79 16.74 0.35
C THR A 157 -6.90 16.69 1.38
N GLY A 158 -7.53 15.52 1.57
CA GLY A 158 -8.60 15.35 2.54
C GLY A 158 -8.11 15.46 3.98
N GLU A 159 -8.96 15.99 4.84
CA GLU A 159 -8.68 16.11 6.27
C GLU A 159 -8.63 14.74 6.96
N ARG A 160 -7.82 14.66 8.03
CA ARG A 160 -7.78 13.50 8.91
C ARG A 160 -9.00 13.50 9.81
N THR A 161 -9.96 12.61 9.54
CA THR A 161 -11.20 12.50 10.33
C THR A 161 -11.11 11.42 11.40
N GLY A 162 -10.27 10.42 11.21
CA GLY A 162 -10.18 9.22 12.04
C GLY A 162 -11.34 8.26 11.84
N LYS A 163 -12.16 8.46 10.80
CA LYS A 163 -13.34 7.65 10.51
C LYS A 163 -13.18 6.95 9.18
N TYR A 164 -13.01 5.65 9.24
CA TYR A 164 -12.86 4.80 8.07
C TYR A 164 -13.50 3.43 8.35
N GLN A 165 -13.74 2.69 7.29
CA GLN A 165 -14.06 1.28 7.30
C GLN A 165 -12.97 0.55 6.52
N LEU A 166 -12.38 -0.48 7.13
CA LEU A 166 -11.50 -1.45 6.49
C LEU A 166 -12.27 -2.75 6.41
N ASP A 167 -12.42 -3.27 5.21
CA ASP A 167 -13.27 -4.43 4.91
C ASP A 167 -12.62 -5.26 3.80
N ASP A 168 -13.37 -6.19 3.24
CA ASP A 168 -12.98 -7.12 2.19
C ASP A 168 -12.52 -6.46 0.87
N ASP A 169 -12.33 -7.27 -0.18
CA ASP A 169 -11.80 -6.86 -1.48
C ASP A 169 -12.85 -6.28 -2.45
N PHE A 170 -13.96 -5.73 -1.92
CA PHE A 170 -14.95 -5.00 -2.70
C PHE A 170 -14.73 -3.49 -2.73
N LEU A 171 -15.22 -2.85 -3.78
CA LEU A 171 -15.29 -1.39 -3.87
C LEU A 171 -16.45 -0.87 -3.03
N HIS A 172 -16.16 -0.51 -1.79
CA HIS A 172 -17.17 0.03 -0.87
C HIS A 172 -17.46 1.51 -1.12
N LYS A 173 -18.66 1.91 -0.66
CA LYS A 173 -19.13 3.30 -0.67
C LYS A 173 -19.52 3.72 0.75
N ASN A 174 -19.30 4.99 1.05
CA ASN A 174 -19.71 5.59 2.32
C ASN A 174 -21.23 5.81 2.39
N ALA A 175 -21.73 6.37 3.49
CA ALA A 175 -23.15 6.64 3.68
C ALA A 175 -23.74 7.66 2.68
N GLN A 176 -22.88 8.44 2.01
CA GLN A 176 -23.26 9.39 0.95
C GLN A 176 -23.30 8.74 -0.45
N GLY A 177 -22.95 7.45 -0.54
CA GLY A 177 -22.90 6.71 -1.80
C GLY A 177 -21.62 6.93 -2.60
N GLU A 178 -20.58 7.49 -1.99
CA GLU A 178 -19.31 7.82 -2.62
C GLU A 178 -18.22 6.80 -2.22
N SER A 179 -17.40 6.39 -3.18
CA SER A 179 -16.19 5.59 -2.92
C SER A 179 -14.99 6.54 -2.81
N VAL A 180 -14.75 7.05 -1.61
CA VAL A 180 -13.68 8.00 -1.29
C VAL A 180 -12.99 7.63 0.02
N VAL A 181 -11.67 7.82 0.08
CA VAL A 181 -10.90 7.78 1.31
C VAL A 181 -9.84 8.89 1.30
N ASN A 182 -9.75 9.63 2.41
CA ASN A 182 -8.67 10.58 2.60
C ASN A 182 -7.37 9.84 2.89
N MET A 183 -6.26 10.25 2.26
CA MET A 183 -4.96 9.58 2.47
C MET A 183 -4.55 9.56 3.94
N ALA A 184 -4.92 10.58 4.72
CA ALA A 184 -4.64 10.62 6.15
C ALA A 184 -5.42 9.55 6.93
N ASP A 185 -6.70 9.28 6.57
CA ASP A 185 -7.49 8.22 7.20
C ASP A 185 -7.07 6.84 6.71
N TYR A 186 -6.66 6.71 5.47
CA TYR A 186 -6.03 5.51 4.94
C TYR A 186 -4.75 5.14 5.72
N ALA A 187 -3.91 6.13 6.05
CA ALA A 187 -2.71 5.90 6.87
C ALA A 187 -3.06 5.36 8.26
N ILE A 188 -4.15 5.86 8.88
CA ILE A 188 -4.68 5.31 10.14
C ILE A 188 -5.05 3.83 9.95
N ALA A 189 -5.87 3.53 8.94
CA ALA A 189 -6.35 2.18 8.66
C ALA A 189 -5.19 1.19 8.44
N LEU A 190 -4.17 1.60 7.67
CA LEU A 190 -3.00 0.79 7.40
C LEU A 190 -2.19 0.51 8.68
N ILE A 191 -1.95 1.52 9.52
CA ILE A 191 -1.24 1.32 10.79
C ILE A 191 -2.07 0.51 11.79
N ASP A 192 -3.40 0.65 11.79
CA ASP A 192 -4.27 -0.22 12.59
C ASP A 192 -4.14 -1.68 12.16
N GLU A 193 -4.07 -1.96 10.84
CA GLU A 193 -3.85 -3.31 10.33
C GLU A 193 -2.45 -3.85 10.66
N VAL A 194 -1.41 -2.99 10.62
CA VAL A 194 -0.06 -3.36 11.10
C VAL A 194 -0.10 -3.87 12.54
N LEU A 195 -0.85 -3.19 13.40
CA LEU A 195 -0.93 -3.52 14.83
C LEU A 195 -1.87 -4.69 15.12
N ALA A 196 -2.94 -4.84 14.32
CA ALA A 196 -3.95 -5.85 14.52
C ALA A 196 -3.57 -7.23 13.96
N ASP A 197 -2.75 -7.26 12.89
CA ASP A 197 -2.30 -8.47 12.17
C ASP A 197 -3.46 -9.43 11.83
N LYS A 198 -4.55 -8.88 11.25
CA LYS A 198 -5.79 -9.63 11.03
C LYS A 198 -5.91 -10.22 9.63
N HIS A 199 -5.40 -9.50 8.62
CA HIS A 199 -5.64 -9.81 7.21
C HIS A 199 -4.39 -10.35 6.52
N GLU A 200 -3.80 -11.43 7.09
CA GLU A 200 -2.64 -12.08 6.48
C GLU A 200 -3.03 -12.85 5.22
N ASN A 201 -2.30 -12.58 4.14
CA ASN A 201 -2.54 -13.12 2.79
C ASN A 201 -3.93 -12.76 2.24
N GLU A 202 -4.38 -11.56 2.58
CA GLU A 202 -5.68 -11.03 2.16
C GLU A 202 -5.54 -9.71 1.40
N HIS A 203 -6.51 -9.48 0.52
CA HIS A 203 -6.75 -8.21 -0.15
C HIS A 203 -7.96 -7.55 0.51
N VAL A 204 -7.77 -6.35 1.03
CA VAL A 204 -8.80 -5.57 1.74
C VAL A 204 -8.89 -4.16 1.18
N SER A 205 -9.98 -3.47 1.47
CA SER A 205 -10.23 -2.11 1.01
C SER A 205 -10.50 -1.15 2.17
N VAL A 206 -10.24 0.13 1.95
CA VAL A 206 -10.49 1.21 2.90
C VAL A 206 -11.37 2.27 2.26
N VAL A 207 -12.46 2.64 2.95
CA VAL A 207 -13.35 3.75 2.59
C VAL A 207 -13.59 4.67 3.79
N SER A 208 -13.73 5.98 3.56
CA SER A 208 -14.16 6.93 4.62
C SER A 208 -15.60 6.66 5.05
N GLN A 209 -15.90 6.91 6.33
CA GLN A 209 -17.25 6.85 6.91
C GLN A 209 -17.91 8.22 6.93
#